data_12cc6ad09a1fe71bd3fed5978f99b3d5
#
_entry.id   12cc6ad09a1fe71bd3fed5978f99b3d5
#
_cell.length_a   1.000
_cell.length_b   1.000
_cell.length_c   1.000
_cell.angle_alpha   90.00
_cell.angle_beta   90.00
_cell.angle_gamma   90.00
#
_symmetry.space_group_name_H-M   'P 1'
#
loop_
_entity.id
_entity.type
_entity.pdbx_description
1 polymer ?
#
loop_
_entity_poly.entity_id
_entity_poly.type
_entity_poly.pdbx_seq_one_letter_code
_entity_poly.pdbx_strand_id
1 'polypeptide(L)'
;MRIRIKDLAKLQPDKMAKIALAATPRALLDLYCVAPGQEQKPHTHGDQDKFYVVLEGRGRFRLGAAEHTLEAGDALVAPAGVEHGLVNDGDTRLLVVVLVTPPPPHA
;
A
#
# COMPACT_ATOMS: atom_id res chain seq x y z
N MET A 1 14.91 -4.95 -15.36
CA MET A 1 13.62 -4.38 -15.81
C MET A 1 13.40 -3.04 -15.11
N ARG A 2 13.05 -2.04 -15.87
CA ARG A 2 12.76 -0.71 -15.31
C ARG A 2 11.26 -0.43 -15.38
N ILE A 3 10.70 0.11 -14.28
CA ILE A 3 9.29 0.46 -14.20
C ILE A 3 9.18 1.93 -13.83
N ARG A 4 8.41 2.68 -14.60
CA ARG A 4 8.10 4.07 -14.30
C ARG A 4 6.78 4.10 -13.57
N ILE A 5 6.85 4.06 -12.24
CA ILE A 5 5.71 3.72 -11.38
C ILE A 5 4.53 4.66 -11.59
N LYS A 6 4.75 5.97 -11.60
CA LYS A 6 3.66 6.93 -11.73
C LYS A 6 2.92 6.83 -13.06
N ASP A 7 3.59 6.35 -14.11
CA ASP A 7 2.94 6.17 -15.42
C ASP A 7 1.86 5.09 -15.38
N LEU A 8 1.91 4.19 -14.39
CA LEU A 8 0.95 3.11 -14.24
C LEU A 8 -0.19 3.47 -13.27
N ALA A 9 -0.13 4.64 -12.65
CA ALA A 9 -1.13 5.04 -11.66
C ALA A 9 -2.50 5.20 -12.31
N LYS A 10 -3.53 4.63 -11.67
CA LYS A 10 -4.90 4.69 -12.17
C LYS A 10 -5.85 4.56 -10.99
N LEU A 11 -6.71 5.54 -10.80
CA LEU A 11 -7.73 5.50 -9.77
C LEU A 11 -8.95 4.71 -10.26
N GLN A 12 -9.67 4.11 -9.32
CA GLN A 12 -10.97 3.48 -9.54
C GLN A 12 -12.04 4.21 -8.75
N PRO A 13 -13.28 4.31 -9.27
CA PRO A 13 -14.32 5.07 -8.55
C PRO A 13 -14.86 4.34 -7.32
N ASP A 14 -14.85 3.01 -7.31
CA ASP A 14 -15.56 2.24 -6.28
C ASP A 14 -14.68 1.86 -5.09
N LYS A 15 -13.39 1.69 -5.31
CA LYS A 15 -12.45 1.24 -4.29
C LYS A 15 -11.03 1.57 -4.68
N MET A 16 -10.12 1.47 -3.72
CA MET A 16 -8.70 1.60 -3.95
C MET A 16 -8.23 0.64 -5.04
N ALA A 17 -7.44 1.14 -5.99
CA ALA A 17 -6.85 0.30 -7.02
C ALA A 17 -5.55 -0.30 -6.53
N LYS A 18 -5.35 -1.59 -6.81
CA LYS A 18 -4.09 -2.30 -6.59
C LYS A 18 -3.52 -2.68 -7.95
N ILE A 19 -2.37 -2.13 -8.29
CA ILE A 19 -1.73 -2.39 -9.56
C ILE A 19 -0.48 -3.20 -9.32
N ALA A 20 -0.42 -4.41 -9.90
CA ALA A 20 0.76 -5.24 -9.80
C ALA A 20 1.87 -4.65 -10.68
N LEU A 21 2.98 -4.29 -10.07
CA LEU A 21 4.13 -3.73 -10.78
C LEU A 21 5.11 -4.82 -11.19
N ALA A 22 5.43 -5.72 -10.27
CA ALA A 22 6.37 -6.80 -10.51
C ALA A 22 6.18 -7.90 -9.47
N ALA A 23 6.55 -9.12 -9.84
CA ALA A 23 6.51 -10.27 -8.95
C ALA A 23 7.69 -11.17 -9.22
N THR A 24 8.26 -11.72 -8.16
CA THR A 24 9.28 -12.77 -8.20
C THR A 24 8.84 -13.87 -7.24
N PRO A 25 9.53 -15.02 -7.22
CA PRO A 25 9.22 -16.05 -6.22
C PRO A 25 9.39 -15.59 -4.76
N ARG A 26 10.06 -14.47 -4.53
CA ARG A 26 10.38 -14.00 -3.17
C ARG A 26 9.67 -12.73 -2.76
N ALA A 27 9.09 -11.98 -3.71
CA ALA A 27 8.49 -10.69 -3.38
C ALA A 27 7.46 -10.28 -4.42
N LEU A 28 6.50 -9.46 -3.97
CA LEU A 28 5.49 -8.83 -4.80
C LEU A 28 5.61 -7.32 -4.62
N LEU A 29 5.67 -6.59 -5.72
CA LEU A 29 5.69 -5.13 -5.69
C LEU A 29 4.41 -4.61 -6.32
N ASP A 30 3.64 -3.86 -5.53
CA ASP A 30 2.37 -3.28 -5.95
C ASP A 30 2.40 -1.76 -5.86
N LEU A 31 1.50 -1.13 -6.60
CA LEU A 31 1.15 0.28 -6.43
C LEU A 31 -0.30 0.36 -5.97
N TYR A 32 -0.54 0.96 -4.83
CA TYR A 32 -1.89 1.29 -4.38
C TYR A 32 -2.21 2.71 -4.81
N CYS A 33 -3.30 2.87 -5.55
CA CYS A 33 -3.81 4.18 -5.98
C CYS A 33 -5.11 4.44 -5.24
N VAL A 34 -5.08 5.41 -4.35
CA VAL A 34 -6.15 5.64 -3.38
C VAL A 34 -6.75 7.02 -3.62
N ALA A 35 -7.98 7.06 -4.09
CA ALA A 35 -8.70 8.32 -4.26
C ALA A 35 -9.14 8.86 -2.88
N PRO A 36 -9.42 10.17 -2.78
CA PRO A 36 -9.94 10.72 -1.51
C PRO A 36 -11.13 9.91 -0.98
N GLY A 37 -11.09 9.57 0.30
CA GLY A 37 -12.12 8.79 0.96
C GLY A 37 -11.99 7.28 0.84
N GLN A 38 -11.15 6.79 -0.04
CA GLN A 38 -10.93 5.35 -0.18
C GLN A 38 -9.98 4.84 0.89
N GLU A 39 -10.08 3.54 1.16
CA GLU A 39 -9.32 2.91 2.24
C GLU A 39 -8.98 1.46 1.92
N GLN A 40 -7.98 0.97 2.61
CA GLN A 40 -7.76 -0.44 2.83
C GLN A 40 -8.08 -0.71 4.29
N LYS A 41 -9.14 -1.48 4.56
CA LYS A 41 -9.56 -1.75 5.94
C LYS A 41 -8.46 -2.48 6.70
N PRO A 42 -8.33 -2.22 8.01
CA PRO A 42 -7.34 -2.93 8.81
C PRO A 42 -7.51 -4.44 8.71
N HIS A 43 -6.41 -5.13 8.51
CA HIS A 43 -6.37 -6.58 8.38
C HIS A 43 -5.00 -7.10 8.83
N THR A 44 -4.91 -8.41 8.98
CA THR A 44 -3.69 -9.07 9.46
C THR A 44 -3.31 -10.18 8.50
N HIS A 45 -2.04 -10.22 8.14
CA HIS A 45 -1.44 -11.34 7.40
C HIS A 45 -0.43 -12.03 8.31
N GLY A 46 -0.61 -13.33 8.53
CA GLY A 46 0.17 -14.06 9.51
C GLY A 46 1.60 -14.35 9.12
N ASP A 47 1.89 -14.40 7.83
CA ASP A 47 3.18 -14.88 7.31
C ASP A 47 3.82 -13.97 6.27
N GLN A 48 3.37 -12.72 6.17
CA GLN A 48 3.88 -11.78 5.20
C GLN A 48 4.25 -10.46 5.86
N ASP A 49 5.42 -9.94 5.50
CA ASP A 49 5.79 -8.58 5.85
C ASP A 49 5.33 -7.64 4.74
N LYS A 50 4.87 -6.46 5.11
CA LYS A 50 4.46 -5.44 4.18
C LYS A 50 5.23 -4.15 4.43
N PHE A 51 5.75 -3.57 3.36
CA PHE A 51 6.48 -2.32 3.41
C PHE A 51 5.73 -1.31 2.55
N TYR A 52 5.26 -0.24 3.18
CA TYR A 52 4.57 0.85 2.50
C TYR A 52 5.53 2.01 2.31
N VAL A 53 5.60 2.54 1.09
CA VAL A 53 6.36 3.76 0.80
C VAL A 53 5.44 4.74 0.09
N VAL A 54 5.19 5.88 0.71
CA VAL A 54 4.33 6.90 0.10
C VAL A 54 5.08 7.60 -1.01
N LEU A 55 4.55 7.52 -2.21
CA LEU A 55 5.14 8.12 -3.40
C LEU A 55 4.57 9.50 -3.69
N GLU A 56 3.28 9.71 -3.41
CA GLU A 56 2.59 10.95 -3.68
C GLU A 56 1.39 11.09 -2.74
N GLY A 57 1.12 12.29 -2.30
CA GLY A 57 -0.04 12.58 -1.45
C GLY A 57 0.23 12.30 0.03
N ARG A 58 -0.84 12.16 0.78
CA ARG A 58 -0.82 11.96 2.22
C ARG A 58 -1.97 11.06 2.64
N GLY A 59 -1.75 10.24 3.64
CA GLY A 59 -2.79 9.37 4.17
C GLY A 59 -2.55 9.01 5.63
N ARG A 60 -3.55 8.37 6.22
CA ARG A 60 -3.50 7.86 7.58
C ARG A 60 -3.34 6.36 7.55
N PHE A 61 -2.31 5.87 8.21
CA PHE A 61 -1.93 4.46 8.19
C PHE A 61 -2.07 3.89 9.60
N ARG A 62 -2.69 2.72 9.70
CA ARG A 62 -2.77 1.98 10.96
C ARG A 62 -1.66 0.93 11.02
N LEU A 63 -1.03 0.84 12.18
CA LEU A 63 -0.08 -0.20 12.51
C LEU A 63 -0.33 -0.67 13.93
N GLY A 64 -0.93 -1.85 14.10
CA GLY A 64 -1.39 -2.30 15.40
C GLY A 64 -2.42 -1.35 15.98
N ALA A 65 -2.20 -0.88 17.21
CA ALA A 65 -3.08 0.08 17.87
C ALA A 65 -2.77 1.53 17.53
N ALA A 66 -1.67 1.78 16.79
CA ALA A 66 -1.23 3.14 16.49
C ALA A 66 -1.68 3.59 15.10
N GLU A 67 -1.86 4.89 14.93
CA GLU A 67 -2.10 5.51 13.63
C GLU A 67 -0.99 6.51 13.34
N HIS A 68 -0.59 6.57 12.07
CA HIS A 68 0.47 7.47 11.60
C HIS A 68 -0.01 8.20 10.36
N THR A 69 0.19 9.51 10.32
CA THR A 69 0.01 10.26 9.08
C THR A 69 1.31 10.21 8.31
N LEU A 70 1.25 9.70 7.09
CA LEU A 70 2.41 9.60 6.22
C LEU A 70 2.20 10.46 4.98
N GLU A 71 3.28 11.04 4.49
CA GLU A 71 3.30 11.82 3.25
C GLU A 71 4.42 11.34 2.34
N ALA A 72 4.49 11.89 1.14
CA ALA A 72 5.47 11.48 0.14
C ALA A 72 6.89 11.46 0.73
N GLY A 73 7.58 10.34 0.57
CA GLY A 73 8.90 10.11 1.13
C GLY A 73 8.92 9.34 2.44
N ASP A 74 7.74 9.15 3.09
CA ASP A 74 7.65 8.37 4.32
C ASP A 74 7.42 6.90 4.01
N ALA A 75 7.84 6.04 4.93
CA ALA A 75 7.62 4.60 4.84
C ALA A 75 7.08 4.05 6.16
N LEU A 76 6.37 2.94 6.06
CA LEU A 76 5.86 2.20 7.21
C LEU A 76 6.11 0.73 6.99
N VAL A 77 6.59 0.04 8.01
CA VAL A 77 6.78 -1.41 7.96
C VAL A 77 5.74 -2.09 8.82
N ALA A 78 4.97 -2.98 8.20
CA ALA A 78 3.99 -3.81 8.89
C ALA A 78 4.50 -5.26 8.92
N PRO A 79 5.14 -5.68 10.02
CA PRO A 79 5.63 -7.06 10.14
C PRO A 79 4.47 -8.06 10.11
N ALA A 80 4.80 -9.29 9.76
CA ALA A 80 3.84 -10.39 9.79
C ALA A 80 3.12 -10.44 11.14
N GLY A 81 1.80 -10.65 11.09
CA GLY A 81 0.96 -10.75 12.28
C GLY A 81 0.49 -9.42 12.88
N VAL A 82 1.00 -8.30 12.40
CA VAL A 82 0.58 -6.97 12.90
C VAL A 82 -0.53 -6.41 12.03
N GLU A 83 -1.63 -5.99 12.65
CA GLU A 83 -2.75 -5.38 11.94
C GLU A 83 -2.31 -4.09 11.25
N HIS A 84 -2.75 -3.90 10.01
CA HIS A 84 -2.41 -2.74 9.22
C HIS A 84 -3.53 -2.37 8.25
N GLY A 85 -3.56 -1.11 7.87
CA GLY A 85 -4.51 -0.56 6.90
C GLY A 85 -4.19 0.89 6.63
N LEU A 86 -4.96 1.51 5.74
CA LEU A 86 -4.77 2.90 5.40
C LEU A 86 -6.06 3.54 4.93
N VAL A 87 -6.12 4.85 5.01
CA VAL A 87 -7.22 5.65 4.47
C VAL A 87 -6.65 6.94 3.88
N ASN A 88 -7.18 7.31 2.72
CA ASN A 88 -6.91 8.64 2.16
C ASN A 88 -7.94 9.61 2.74
N ASP A 89 -7.57 10.32 3.78
CA ASP A 89 -8.41 11.32 4.43
C ASP A 89 -8.14 12.74 3.92
N GLY A 90 -7.34 12.87 2.87
CA GLY A 90 -7.06 14.14 2.22
C GLY A 90 -7.97 14.40 1.02
N ASP A 91 -7.62 15.41 0.25
CA ASP A 91 -8.39 15.86 -0.91
C ASP A 91 -7.69 15.62 -2.26
N THR A 92 -6.51 15.02 -2.24
CA THR A 92 -5.78 14.63 -3.44
C THR A 92 -5.50 13.13 -3.41
N ARG A 93 -5.16 12.56 -4.55
CA ARG A 93 -4.86 11.13 -4.63
C ARG A 93 -3.65 10.77 -3.78
N LEU A 94 -3.65 9.54 -3.29
CA LEU A 94 -2.54 8.96 -2.53
C LEU A 94 -1.97 7.79 -3.34
N LEU A 95 -0.67 7.81 -3.60
CA LEU A 95 0.03 6.71 -4.26
C LEU A 95 1.01 6.09 -3.28
N VAL A 96 0.89 4.78 -3.09
CA VAL A 96 1.71 4.04 -2.14
C VAL A 96 2.34 2.84 -2.85
N VAL A 97 3.66 2.77 -2.82
CA VAL A 97 4.38 1.58 -3.28
C VAL A 97 4.39 0.57 -2.15
N VAL A 98 4.03 -0.67 -2.45
CA VAL A 98 3.88 -1.71 -1.43
C VAL A 98 4.68 -2.93 -1.81
N LEU A 99 5.63 -3.30 -0.96
CA LEU A 99 6.40 -4.52 -1.10
C LEU A 99 5.84 -5.56 -0.13
N VAL A 100 5.53 -6.74 -0.65
CA VAL A 100 5.04 -7.88 0.14
C VAL A 100 6.03 -9.02 0.01
N THR A 101 6.51 -9.53 1.12
CA THR A 101 7.47 -10.64 1.11
C THR A 101 7.27 -11.55 2.33
N PRO A 102 7.20 -12.89 2.16
CA PRO A 102 7.11 -13.58 0.87
C PRO A 102 5.80 -13.26 0.16
N PRO A 103 5.68 -13.53 -1.15
CA PRO A 103 4.42 -13.30 -1.86
C PRO A 103 3.30 -14.17 -1.27
N PRO A 104 2.02 -13.72 -1.40
CA PRO A 104 0.91 -14.57 -0.98
C PRO A 104 0.94 -15.90 -1.74
N PRO A 105 0.51 -16.99 -1.10
CA PRO A 105 0.38 -18.24 -1.81
C PRO A 105 -0.64 -18.09 -2.95
N HIS A 106 -0.38 -18.78 -4.03
CA HIS A 106 -1.33 -18.80 -5.12
C HIS A 106 -2.61 -19.48 -4.72
N ALA A 107 -3.67 -18.85 -5.09
CA ALA A 107 -4.95 -19.53 -5.10
C ALA A 107 -5.03 -20.42 -6.32
#